data_3913b315c2616a8916a49a2b0f0e2817
#
_entry.id   3913b315c2616a8916a49a2b0f0e2817
#
_cell.length_a   1.000
_cell.length_b   1.000
_cell.length_c   1.000
_cell.angle_alpha   90.00
_cell.angle_beta   90.00
_cell.angle_gamma   90.00
#
_symmetry.space_group_name_H-M   'P 1'
#
loop_
_entity.id
_entity.type
_entity.pdbx_description
1 polymer ?
#
loop_
_entity_poly.entity_id
_entity_poly.type
_entity_poly.pdbx_seq_one_letter_code
_entity_poly.pdbx_strand_id
1 'polypeptide(L)'
;GVILSVLAHPDRAETIARLILRETSTLGLRVSPVLDRLVAERQFRQIETPWGPVQVKEKWLTGELIAVSPEFEDCARIAREHAIPLAQVFEAAIAATR
;
A
#
# COMPACT_ATOMS: atom_id res chain seq x y z
N GLY A 1 -18.97 1.47 -16.43
CA GLY A 1 -19.33 0.41 -15.52
C GLY A 1 -18.31 0.24 -14.40
N VAL A 2 -18.65 -0.57 -13.42
CA VAL A 2 -17.80 -0.86 -12.27
C VAL A 2 -17.47 -2.34 -12.25
N ILE A 3 -16.19 -2.66 -12.05
CA ILE A 3 -15.75 -4.04 -11.86
C ILE A 3 -15.38 -4.23 -10.39
N LEU A 4 -16.00 -5.21 -9.74
CA LEU A 4 -15.65 -5.63 -8.39
C LEU A 4 -14.85 -6.92 -8.47
N SER A 5 -13.65 -6.92 -7.90
CA SER A 5 -12.81 -8.11 -7.83
C SER A 5 -12.57 -8.48 -6.37
N VAL A 6 -12.67 -9.77 -6.06
CA VAL A 6 -12.48 -10.27 -4.71
C VAL A 6 -11.48 -11.43 -4.74
N LEU A 7 -10.49 -11.38 -3.86
CA LEU A 7 -9.55 -12.47 -3.64
C LEU A 7 -9.97 -13.21 -2.38
N ALA A 8 -10.13 -14.52 -2.49
CA ALA A 8 -10.59 -15.33 -1.37
C ALA A 8 -9.94 -16.70 -1.37
N HIS A 9 -9.91 -17.35 -0.21
CA HIS A 9 -9.54 -18.76 -0.13
C HIS A 9 -10.55 -19.61 -0.90
N PRO A 10 -10.11 -20.70 -1.55
CA PRO A 10 -11.00 -21.55 -2.36
C PRO A 10 -12.20 -22.09 -1.59
N ASP A 11 -12.04 -22.42 -0.32
CA ASP A 11 -13.11 -22.93 0.53
C ASP A 11 -14.18 -21.89 0.86
N ARG A 12 -13.89 -20.60 0.62
CA ARG A 12 -14.83 -19.51 0.84
C ARG A 12 -15.42 -18.94 -0.45
N ALA A 13 -14.94 -19.39 -1.61
CA ALA A 13 -15.31 -18.81 -2.88
C ALA A 13 -16.81 -18.89 -3.14
N GLU A 14 -17.46 -20.01 -2.86
CA GLU A 14 -18.90 -20.17 -3.08
C GLU A 14 -19.72 -19.27 -2.17
N THR A 15 -19.36 -19.19 -0.89
CA THR A 15 -20.05 -18.33 0.07
C THR A 15 -19.98 -16.86 -0.33
N ILE A 16 -18.81 -16.43 -0.75
CA ILE A 16 -18.58 -15.04 -1.20
C ILE A 16 -19.33 -14.78 -2.51
N ALA A 17 -19.30 -15.73 -3.44
CA ALA A 17 -20.02 -15.58 -4.70
C ALA A 17 -21.53 -15.42 -4.47
N ARG A 18 -22.12 -16.23 -3.59
CA ARG A 18 -23.53 -16.13 -3.24
C ARG A 18 -23.87 -14.79 -2.58
N LEU A 19 -22.97 -14.29 -1.73
CA LEU A 19 -23.15 -12.99 -1.10
C LEU A 19 -23.15 -11.87 -2.14
N ILE A 20 -22.23 -11.90 -3.08
CA ILE A 20 -22.16 -10.89 -4.17
C ILE A 20 -23.43 -10.92 -5.00
N LEU A 21 -23.90 -12.11 -5.39
CA LEU A 21 -25.12 -12.24 -6.18
C LEU A 21 -26.36 -11.76 -5.43
N ARG A 22 -26.39 -11.91 -4.12
CA ARG A 22 -27.51 -11.49 -3.28
C ARG A 22 -27.53 -10.00 -3.04
N GLU A 23 -26.36 -9.41 -2.77
CA GLU A 23 -26.23 -8.03 -2.31
C GLU A 23 -25.99 -7.02 -3.43
N THR A 24 -25.78 -7.46 -4.65
CA THR A 24 -25.56 -6.58 -5.81
C THR A 24 -26.56 -6.87 -6.91
N SER A 25 -26.59 -6.01 -7.91
CA SER A 25 -27.47 -6.19 -9.07
C SER A 25 -26.89 -7.09 -10.15
N THR A 26 -25.71 -7.64 -9.95
CA THR A 26 -25.09 -8.52 -10.95
C THR A 26 -25.85 -9.84 -11.11
N LEU A 27 -25.92 -10.33 -12.34
CA LEU A 27 -26.56 -11.61 -12.67
C LEU A 27 -25.56 -12.77 -12.72
N GLY A 28 -24.27 -12.48 -12.67
CA GLY A 28 -23.25 -13.50 -12.72
C GLY A 28 -21.90 -12.97 -12.33
N LEU A 29 -20.97 -13.87 -12.08
CA LEU A 29 -19.58 -13.53 -11.79
C LEU A 29 -18.67 -14.63 -12.31
N ARG A 30 -17.41 -14.31 -12.53
CA ARG A 30 -16.38 -15.27 -12.92
C ARG A 30 -15.57 -15.65 -11.71
N VAL A 31 -15.30 -16.93 -11.57
CA VAL A 31 -14.43 -17.46 -10.53
C VAL A 31 -13.23 -18.10 -11.20
N SER A 32 -12.04 -17.64 -10.87
CA SER A 32 -10.80 -18.14 -11.44
C SER A 32 -9.84 -18.51 -10.34
N PRO A 33 -9.12 -19.64 -10.45
CA PRO A 33 -8.09 -19.95 -9.47
C PRO A 33 -6.89 -19.00 -9.60
N VAL A 34 -6.28 -18.68 -8.48
CA VAL A 34 -4.99 -17.99 -8.46
C VAL A 34 -3.93 -19.08 -8.36
N LEU A 35 -3.10 -19.22 -9.39
CA LEU A 35 -2.08 -20.25 -9.44
C LEU A 35 -0.86 -19.89 -8.60
N ASP A 36 -0.53 -18.61 -8.56
CA ASP A 36 0.63 -18.12 -7.82
C ASP A 36 0.42 -16.65 -7.46
N ARG A 37 1.06 -16.23 -6.38
CA ARG A 37 1.02 -14.84 -5.94
C ARG A 37 2.41 -14.41 -5.54
N LEU A 38 2.99 -13.52 -6.34
CA LEU A 38 4.28 -12.94 -6.05
C LEU A 38 4.09 -11.72 -5.14
N VAL A 39 4.72 -11.74 -3.98
CA VAL A 39 4.60 -10.67 -3.00
C VAL A 39 5.99 -10.18 -2.60
N ALA A 40 6.23 -8.89 -2.74
CA ALA A 40 7.44 -8.27 -2.24
C ALA A 40 7.38 -8.15 -0.71
N GLU A 41 8.53 -8.21 -0.08
CA GLU A 41 8.64 -7.98 1.35
C GLU A 41 8.56 -6.49 1.64
N ARG A 42 7.95 -6.15 2.76
CA ARG A 42 7.78 -4.78 3.21
C ARG A 42 8.49 -4.62 4.54
N GLN A 43 9.35 -3.61 4.61
CA GLN A 43 10.04 -3.26 5.84
C GLN A 43 9.83 -1.78 6.14
N PHE A 44 9.90 -1.42 7.41
CA PHE A 44 9.78 -0.03 7.86
C PHE A 44 11.07 0.38 8.52
N ARG A 45 11.49 1.61 8.28
CA ARG A 45 12.69 2.19 8.85
C ARG A 45 12.42 3.65 9.20
N GLN A 46 12.98 4.11 10.30
CA GLN A 46 12.91 5.53 10.66
C GLN A 46 14.16 6.23 10.16
N ILE A 47 13.97 7.38 9.52
CA ILE A 47 15.05 8.24 9.06
C ILE A 47 14.93 9.62 9.70
N GLU A 48 16.01 10.36 9.73
CA GLU A 48 16.02 11.72 10.26
C GLU A 48 15.96 12.76 9.16
N THR A 49 15.11 13.75 9.34
CA THR A 49 15.07 14.95 8.51
C THR A 49 15.45 16.18 9.36
N PRO A 50 15.68 17.34 8.74
CA PRO A 50 15.94 18.57 9.51
C PRO A 50 14.82 18.94 10.49
N TRP A 51 13.61 18.40 10.30
CA TRP A 51 12.44 18.70 11.14
C TRP A 51 12.03 17.54 12.05
N GLY A 52 12.85 16.49 12.12
CA GLY A 52 12.58 15.34 12.98
C GLY A 52 12.45 14.03 12.22
N PRO A 53 12.13 12.95 12.93
CA PRO A 53 12.07 11.62 12.34
C PRO A 53 10.86 11.45 11.41
N VAL A 54 11.08 10.68 10.35
CA VAL A 54 10.04 10.27 9.40
C VAL A 54 10.17 8.77 9.19
N GLN A 55 9.07 8.06 9.27
CA GLN A 55 9.05 6.64 8.95
C GLN A 55 8.98 6.43 7.44
N VAL A 56 9.78 5.51 6.92
CA VAL A 56 9.77 5.15 5.52
C VAL A 56 9.41 3.68 5.38
N LYS A 57 8.72 3.38 4.31
CA LYS A 57 8.36 2.01 3.92
C LYS A 57 9.29 1.58 2.80
N GLU A 58 9.90 0.42 2.98
CA GLU A 58 10.81 -0.18 2.00
C GLU A 58 10.16 -1.40 1.36
N LYS A 59 10.30 -1.50 0.06
CA LYS A 59 9.84 -2.64 -0.72
C LYS A 59 11.07 -3.44 -1.16
N TRP A 60 11.12 -4.69 -0.74
CA TRP A 60 12.23 -5.60 -1.01
C TRP A 60 11.78 -6.77 -1.85
N LEU A 61 12.61 -7.19 -2.79
CA LEU A 61 12.36 -8.36 -3.61
C LEU A 61 13.65 -9.18 -3.66
N THR A 62 13.61 -10.41 -3.12
CA THR A 62 14.73 -11.34 -3.11
C THR A 62 16.03 -10.70 -2.61
N GLY A 63 15.93 -9.97 -1.49
CA GLY A 63 17.09 -9.30 -0.87
C GLY A 63 17.52 -8.00 -1.54
N GLU A 64 16.78 -7.54 -2.56
CA GLU A 64 17.07 -6.28 -3.26
C GLU A 64 16.05 -5.21 -2.89
N LEU A 65 16.53 -4.03 -2.53
CA LEU A 65 15.66 -2.89 -2.27
C LEU A 65 15.15 -2.32 -3.59
N ILE A 66 13.84 -2.39 -3.80
CA ILE A 66 13.18 -1.96 -5.05
C ILE A 66 12.71 -0.52 -4.97
N ALA A 67 12.14 -0.13 -3.83
CA ALA A 67 11.57 1.19 -3.67
C ALA A 67 11.54 1.60 -2.20
N VAL A 68 11.59 2.91 -1.98
CA VAL A 68 11.46 3.52 -0.66
C VAL A 68 10.41 4.62 -0.75
N SER A 69 9.50 4.67 0.22
CA SER A 69 8.43 5.65 0.24
C SER A 69 8.26 6.20 1.66
N PRO A 70 8.42 7.52 1.87
CA PRO A 70 8.11 8.12 3.16
C PRO A 70 6.62 8.00 3.51
N GLU A 71 6.32 7.83 4.79
CA GLU A 71 4.94 7.80 5.24
C GLU A 71 4.30 9.19 5.11
N PHE A 72 3.18 9.25 4.40
CA PHE A 72 2.49 10.51 4.10
C PHE A 72 2.11 11.26 5.37
N GLU A 73 1.57 10.56 6.38
CA GLU A 73 1.09 11.20 7.60
C GLU A 73 2.23 11.89 8.37
N ASP A 74 3.41 11.29 8.42
CA ASP A 74 4.57 11.91 9.06
C ASP A 74 5.00 13.17 8.33
N CYS A 75 5.07 13.11 7.00
CA CYS A 75 5.44 14.26 6.19
C CYS A 75 4.40 15.38 6.27
N ALA A 76 3.12 15.03 6.26
CA ALA A 76 2.03 16.01 6.36
C ALA A 76 2.03 16.70 7.72
N ARG A 77 2.29 15.96 8.79
CA ARG A 77 2.39 16.54 10.14
C ARG A 77 3.54 17.56 10.22
N ILE A 78 4.70 17.19 9.72
CA ILE A 78 5.86 18.08 9.70
C ILE A 78 5.57 19.34 8.86
N ALA A 79 4.95 19.16 7.70
CA ALA A 79 4.61 20.27 6.83
C ALA A 79 3.68 21.28 7.55
N ARG A 80 2.70 20.77 8.29
CA ARG A 80 1.79 21.63 9.07
C ARG A 80 2.50 22.31 10.24
N GLU A 81 3.27 21.55 11.01
CA GLU A 81 3.95 22.08 12.21
C GLU A 81 4.99 23.15 11.89
N HIS A 82 5.67 23.02 10.75
CA HIS A 82 6.75 23.93 10.36
C HIS A 82 6.35 24.91 9.25
N ALA A 83 5.10 24.87 8.81
CA ALA A 83 4.56 25.74 7.75
C ALA A 83 5.41 25.72 6.48
N ILE A 84 5.77 24.52 6.04
CA ILE A 84 6.56 24.31 4.82
C ILE A 84 5.79 23.40 3.85
N PRO A 85 6.11 23.47 2.53
CA PRO A 85 5.42 22.62 1.55
C PRO A 85 5.67 21.14 1.81
N LEU A 86 4.62 20.34 1.64
CA LEU A 86 4.71 18.87 1.77
C LEU A 86 5.79 18.29 0.85
N ALA A 87 5.88 18.77 -0.38
CA ALA A 87 6.89 18.32 -1.34
C ALA A 87 8.32 18.50 -0.81
N GLN A 88 8.59 19.59 -0.09
CA GLN A 88 9.90 19.83 0.47
C GLN A 88 10.25 18.82 1.56
N VAL A 89 9.30 18.48 2.42
CA VAL A 89 9.49 17.46 3.44
C VAL A 89 9.73 16.09 2.79
N PHE A 90 8.93 15.77 1.78
CA PHE A 90 9.03 14.51 1.06
C PHE A 90 10.39 14.34 0.41
N GLU A 91 10.89 15.36 -0.26
CA GLU A 91 12.20 15.35 -0.90
C GLU A 91 13.33 15.17 0.12
N ALA A 92 13.24 15.85 1.26
CA ALA A 92 14.23 15.69 2.33
C ALA A 92 14.23 14.28 2.90
N ALA A 93 13.05 13.68 3.07
CA ALA A 93 12.93 12.32 3.54
C ALA A 93 13.54 11.32 2.55
N ILE A 94 13.29 11.48 1.26
CA ILE A 94 13.88 10.63 0.22
C ILE A 94 15.40 10.78 0.19
N ALA A 95 15.90 12.01 0.28
CA ALA A 95 17.35 12.26 0.29
C ALA A 95 18.02 11.57 1.49
N ALA A 96 17.34 11.52 2.63
CA ALA A 96 17.88 10.90 3.84
C ALA A 96 17.94 9.36 3.76
N THR A 97 17.27 8.75 2.78
CA THR A 97 17.30 7.29 2.57
C THR A 97 18.49 6.82 1.74
N ARG A 98 19.21 7.73 1.14
CA ARG A 98 20.35 7.43 0.26
C ARG A 98 21.63 7.17 1.04
#